data_a805e55ea67c9db8275f80ba385d9838
#
_entry.id   a805e55ea67c9db8275f80ba385d9838
#
_cell.length_a   1.000
_cell.length_b   1.000
_cell.length_c   1.000
_cell.angle_alpha   90.00
_cell.angle_beta   90.00
_cell.angle_gamma   90.00
#
_symmetry.space_group_name_H-M   'P 1'
#
loop_
_entity.id
_entity.type
_entity.pdbx_description
1 polymer ?
#
loop_
_entity_poly.entity_id
_entity_poly.type
_entity_poly.pdbx_seq_one_letter_code
_entity_poly.pdbx_strand_id
1 'polypeptide(L)'
;MVVTSHEAIQKELAGTKAEVVWNPKAETGIASSIHCAIRHLGVSEDCAYLFSVADQPFLKQEDLGAFIEGFLRSGKAMGCMAHQGVWGNPAVFSGEYVQQLLSLEGDQGGKRILLASPEQVFVFDCAEEKAFYDIDEKKDLREF
;
A
#
# COMPACT_ATOMS: atom_id res chain seq x y z
N MET A 1 7.61 6.67 4.26
CA MET A 1 7.60 7.57 3.07
C MET A 1 6.15 7.78 2.63
N VAL A 2 5.80 8.98 2.20
CA VAL A 2 4.50 9.35 1.64
C VAL A 2 4.69 9.91 0.24
N VAL A 3 4.01 9.32 -0.76
CA VAL A 3 3.98 9.84 -2.13
C VAL A 3 2.72 10.66 -2.31
N THR A 4 2.85 11.90 -2.75
CA THR A 4 1.72 12.81 -2.91
C THR A 4 1.93 13.82 -4.04
N SER A 5 0.84 14.36 -4.58
CA SER A 5 0.80 15.52 -5.48
C SER A 5 0.10 16.73 -4.85
N HIS A 6 -0.17 16.69 -3.54
CA HIS A 6 -0.87 17.74 -2.82
C HIS A 6 0.06 18.52 -1.90
N GLU A 7 0.25 19.81 -2.17
CA GLU A 7 1.06 20.70 -1.34
C GLU A 7 0.59 20.75 0.12
N ALA A 8 -0.73 20.63 0.36
CA ALA A 8 -1.28 20.62 1.70
C ALA A 8 -0.75 19.45 2.53
N ILE A 9 -0.66 18.25 1.93
CA ILE A 9 -0.09 17.06 2.59
C ILE A 9 1.39 17.26 2.87
N GLN A 10 2.14 17.83 1.91
CA GLN A 10 3.57 18.13 2.08
C GLN A 10 3.79 19.09 3.26
N LYS A 11 2.95 20.12 3.38
CA LYS A 11 3.02 21.10 4.50
C LYS A 11 2.67 20.47 5.84
N GLU A 12 1.63 19.63 5.87
CA GLU A 12 1.16 18.94 7.10
C GLU A 12 2.22 17.96 7.64
N LEU A 13 2.92 17.29 6.75
CA LEU A 13 3.98 16.36 7.12
C LEU A 13 5.33 17.01 7.41
N ALA A 14 5.46 18.33 7.16
CA ALA A 14 6.68 19.06 7.43
C ALA A 14 6.99 19.02 8.93
N GLY A 15 8.20 18.59 9.29
CA GLY A 15 8.62 18.44 10.69
C GLY A 15 8.26 17.08 11.33
N THR A 16 7.55 16.21 10.62
CA THR A 16 7.38 14.81 11.03
C THR A 16 8.58 13.96 10.57
N LYS A 17 8.61 12.69 10.97
CA LYS A 17 9.61 11.71 10.47
C LYS A 17 9.27 11.16 9.08
N ALA A 18 8.13 11.54 8.50
CA ALA A 18 7.72 11.07 7.20
C ALA A 18 8.55 11.71 6.10
N GLU A 19 9.16 10.91 5.26
CA GLU A 19 9.77 11.36 4.02
C GLU A 19 8.67 11.57 2.98
N VAL A 20 8.61 12.76 2.38
CA VAL A 20 7.59 13.11 1.39
C VAL A 20 8.19 13.16 0.00
N VAL A 21 7.62 12.39 -0.91
CA VAL A 21 8.03 12.29 -2.31
C VAL A 21 6.95 12.89 -3.19
N TRP A 22 7.32 13.88 -4.00
CA TRP A 22 6.39 14.53 -4.93
C TRP A 22 6.15 13.68 -6.18
N ASN A 23 4.89 13.40 -6.49
CA ASN A 23 4.50 12.74 -7.73
C ASN A 23 3.86 13.73 -8.71
N PRO A 24 4.59 14.22 -9.73
CA PRO A 24 4.06 15.18 -10.70
C PRO A 24 3.08 14.55 -11.70
N LYS A 25 2.88 13.23 -11.67
CA LYS A 25 2.05 12.47 -12.61
C LYS A 25 0.90 11.73 -11.92
N ALA A 26 0.48 12.17 -10.72
CA ALA A 26 -0.55 11.50 -9.95
C ALA A 26 -1.88 11.35 -10.71
N GLU A 27 -2.21 12.32 -11.59
CA GLU A 27 -3.39 12.29 -12.44
C GLU A 27 -3.39 11.17 -13.48
N THR A 28 -2.26 10.53 -13.73
CA THR A 28 -2.17 9.38 -14.65
C THR A 28 -2.54 8.05 -14.02
N GLY A 29 -2.91 8.06 -12.74
CA GLY A 29 -3.36 6.88 -12.01
C GLY A 29 -2.36 6.37 -10.96
N ILE A 30 -2.80 5.42 -10.15
CA ILE A 30 -2.07 4.89 -8.98
C ILE A 30 -0.71 4.28 -9.34
N ALA A 31 -0.57 3.71 -10.54
CA ALA A 31 0.69 3.13 -11.00
C ALA A 31 1.84 4.16 -10.96
N SER A 32 1.55 5.44 -11.27
CA SER A 32 2.55 6.51 -11.21
C SER A 32 3.11 6.74 -9.81
N SER A 33 2.26 6.60 -8.78
CA SER A 33 2.67 6.73 -7.37
C SER A 33 3.52 5.54 -6.93
N ILE A 34 3.15 4.32 -7.34
CA ILE A 34 3.95 3.11 -7.10
C ILE A 34 5.35 3.25 -7.73
N HIS A 35 5.40 3.69 -9.00
CA HIS A 35 6.67 3.92 -9.70
C HIS A 35 7.53 4.99 -9.02
N CYS A 36 6.90 6.08 -8.58
CA CYS A 36 7.57 7.16 -7.88
C CYS A 36 8.21 6.66 -6.58
N ALA A 37 7.46 5.87 -5.80
CA ALA A 37 7.94 5.24 -4.58
C ALA A 37 9.14 4.32 -4.81
N ILE A 38 9.02 3.39 -5.75
CA ILE A 38 10.07 2.40 -6.04
C ILE A 38 11.34 3.11 -6.56
N ARG A 39 11.21 4.07 -7.47
CA ARG A 39 12.37 4.82 -7.99
C ARG A 39 13.09 5.62 -6.92
N HIS A 40 12.35 6.14 -5.95
CA HIS A 40 12.92 6.89 -4.83
C HIS A 40 13.66 5.97 -3.85
N LEU A 41 13.06 4.83 -3.48
CA LEU A 41 13.66 3.85 -2.56
C LEU A 41 14.83 3.08 -3.20
N GLY A 42 14.85 3.01 -4.52
CA GLY A 42 15.76 2.14 -5.26
C GLY A 42 15.22 0.73 -5.44
N VAL A 43 15.69 0.05 -6.46
CA VAL A 43 15.33 -1.35 -6.76
C VAL A 43 16.30 -2.27 -6.02
N SER A 44 15.76 -3.19 -5.22
CA SER A 44 16.54 -4.22 -4.53
C SER A 44 15.73 -5.52 -4.45
N GLU A 45 16.36 -6.63 -4.78
CA GLU A 45 15.77 -7.97 -4.63
C GLU A 45 15.81 -8.46 -3.16
N ASP A 46 16.69 -7.88 -2.34
CA ASP A 46 16.91 -8.28 -0.95
C ASP A 46 15.94 -7.63 0.04
N CYS A 47 14.94 -6.90 -0.44
CA CYS A 47 13.96 -6.23 0.41
C CYS A 47 12.52 -6.53 -0.01
N ALA A 48 11.56 -6.09 0.80
CA ALA A 48 10.14 -6.09 0.46
C ALA A 48 9.59 -4.67 0.52
N TYR A 49 8.64 -4.39 -0.36
CA TYR A 49 7.97 -3.10 -0.49
C TYR A 49 6.55 -3.22 0.05
N LEU A 50 6.27 -2.53 1.15
CA LEU A 50 4.93 -2.43 1.73
C LEU A 50 4.25 -1.17 1.22
N PHE A 51 3.09 -1.34 0.62
CA PHE A 51 2.22 -0.25 0.16
C PHE A 51 0.97 -0.18 1.02
N SER A 52 0.70 1.00 1.54
CA SER A 52 -0.53 1.33 2.25
C SER A 52 -1.14 2.58 1.64
N VAL A 53 -2.46 2.68 1.69
CA VAL A 53 -3.21 3.87 1.31
C VAL A 53 -3.40 4.78 2.53
N ALA A 54 -3.59 6.09 2.32
CA ALA A 54 -3.69 7.06 3.40
C ALA A 54 -5.13 7.39 3.82
N ASP A 55 -6.10 6.85 3.10
CA ASP A 55 -7.54 7.05 3.27
C ASP A 55 -8.21 6.00 4.16
N GLN A 56 -7.43 5.08 4.75
CA GLN A 56 -7.88 4.05 5.71
C GLN A 56 -7.44 4.38 7.15
N PRO A 57 -8.04 5.39 7.80
CA PRO A 57 -7.58 5.89 9.10
C PRO A 57 -7.85 4.94 10.28
N PHE A 58 -8.66 3.90 10.08
CA PHE A 58 -9.01 2.93 11.12
C PHE A 58 -8.13 1.70 11.14
N LEU A 59 -7.17 1.59 10.22
CA LEU A 59 -6.15 0.55 10.26
C LEU A 59 -5.31 0.71 11.53
N LYS A 60 -5.36 -0.28 12.40
CA LYS A 60 -4.63 -0.28 13.68
C LYS A 60 -3.17 -0.68 13.48
N GLN A 61 -2.30 -0.08 14.27
CA GLN A 61 -0.87 -0.41 14.27
C GLN A 61 -0.63 -1.89 14.62
N GLU A 62 -1.44 -2.44 15.52
CA GLU A 62 -1.35 -3.83 15.95
C GLU A 62 -1.65 -4.79 14.80
N ASP A 63 -2.69 -4.52 14.01
CA ASP A 63 -3.07 -5.33 12.86
C ASP A 63 -2.00 -5.27 11.76
N LEU A 64 -1.48 -4.07 11.49
CA LEU A 64 -0.38 -3.89 10.56
C LEU A 64 0.89 -4.64 11.02
N GLY A 65 1.20 -4.56 12.31
CA GLY A 65 2.33 -5.29 12.91
C GLY A 65 2.17 -6.80 12.76
N ALA A 66 1.00 -7.35 13.08
CA ALA A 66 0.70 -8.77 12.95
C ALA A 66 0.75 -9.24 11.48
N PHE A 67 0.26 -8.42 10.55
CA PHE A 67 0.37 -8.68 9.12
C PHE A 67 1.83 -8.80 8.67
N ILE A 68 2.67 -7.82 9.03
CA ILE A 68 4.10 -7.81 8.67
C ILE A 68 4.81 -9.03 9.24
N GLU A 69 4.61 -9.34 10.53
CA GLU A 69 5.21 -10.51 11.15
C GLU A 69 4.74 -11.83 10.53
N GLY A 70 3.45 -11.94 10.21
CA GLY A 70 2.88 -13.09 9.54
C GLY A 70 3.48 -13.28 8.14
N PHE A 71 3.59 -12.21 7.37
CA PHE A 71 4.23 -12.23 6.05
C PHE A 71 5.67 -12.72 6.14
N LEU A 72 6.49 -12.15 7.02
CA LEU A 72 7.90 -12.54 7.19
C LEU A 72 8.06 -14.02 7.56
N ARG A 73 7.13 -14.58 8.34
CA ARG A 73 7.14 -15.99 8.74
C ARG A 73 6.58 -16.93 7.68
N SER A 74 5.76 -16.44 6.77
CA SER A 74 5.04 -17.26 5.78
C SER A 74 5.94 -17.85 4.70
N GLY A 75 7.10 -17.21 4.42
CA GLY A 75 7.96 -17.54 3.30
C GLY A 75 7.33 -17.25 1.94
N LYS A 76 6.21 -16.50 1.90
CA LYS A 76 5.56 -16.08 0.66
C LYS A 76 6.25 -14.85 0.08
N ALA A 77 6.17 -14.71 -1.23
CA ALA A 77 6.79 -13.61 -1.94
C ALA A 77 5.92 -12.33 -1.95
N MET A 78 4.63 -12.48 -1.69
CA MET A 78 3.68 -11.36 -1.62
C MET A 78 2.76 -11.54 -0.42
N GLY A 79 2.09 -10.46 -0.01
CA GLY A 79 1.05 -10.52 1.01
C GLY A 79 0.05 -9.37 0.87
N CYS A 80 -1.14 -9.59 1.43
CA CYS A 80 -2.13 -8.53 1.57
C CYS A 80 -2.98 -8.72 2.82
N MET A 81 -3.55 -7.62 3.30
CA MET A 81 -4.63 -7.71 4.25
C MET A 81 -5.95 -8.00 3.53
N ALA A 82 -6.84 -8.69 4.22
CA ALA A 82 -8.16 -9.03 3.71
C ALA A 82 -9.21 -8.94 4.81
N HIS A 83 -10.46 -8.76 4.43
CA HIS A 83 -11.62 -8.91 5.30
C HIS A 83 -12.64 -9.81 4.62
N GLN A 84 -13.06 -10.90 5.30
CA GLN A 84 -14.01 -11.88 4.78
C GLN A 84 -13.66 -12.38 3.36
N GLY A 85 -12.38 -12.61 3.10
CA GLY A 85 -11.88 -13.08 1.81
C GLY A 85 -11.74 -12.01 0.72
N VAL A 86 -12.09 -10.76 1.00
CA VAL A 86 -11.88 -9.63 0.07
C VAL A 86 -10.50 -9.03 0.31
N TRP A 87 -9.61 -9.17 -0.67
CA TRP A 87 -8.24 -8.67 -0.62
C TRP A 87 -8.18 -7.15 -0.79
N GLY A 88 -7.43 -6.50 0.07
CA GLY A 88 -7.27 -5.04 0.12
C GLY A 88 -5.84 -4.61 0.46
N ASN A 89 -5.74 -3.38 0.94
CA ASN A 89 -4.50 -2.79 1.45
C ASN A 89 -4.43 -2.95 2.98
N PRO A 90 -3.24 -2.91 3.55
CA PRO A 90 -1.91 -2.88 2.93
C PRO A 90 -1.55 -4.14 2.14
N ALA A 91 -0.64 -3.96 1.17
CA ALA A 91 -0.08 -5.05 0.40
C ALA A 91 1.45 -4.99 0.39
N VAL A 92 2.11 -6.14 0.40
CA VAL A 92 3.57 -6.27 0.42
C VAL A 92 4.05 -7.15 -0.73
N PHE A 93 5.16 -6.77 -1.33
CA PHE A 93 5.79 -7.47 -2.46
C PHE A 93 7.28 -7.62 -2.20
N SER A 94 7.83 -8.81 -2.36
CA SER A 94 9.28 -9.00 -2.37
C SER A 94 9.92 -8.31 -3.58
N GLY A 95 11.21 -8.01 -3.48
CA GLY A 95 11.93 -7.27 -4.52
C GLY A 95 11.90 -7.93 -5.90
N GLU A 96 11.69 -9.25 -5.97
CA GLU A 96 11.54 -9.98 -7.25
C GLU A 96 10.32 -9.51 -8.08
N TYR A 97 9.30 -8.90 -7.44
CA TYR A 97 8.11 -8.36 -8.11
C TYR A 97 8.25 -6.90 -8.55
N VAL A 98 9.39 -6.25 -8.28
CA VAL A 98 9.59 -4.83 -8.61
C VAL A 98 9.39 -4.53 -10.09
N GLN A 99 9.86 -5.40 -10.98
CA GLN A 99 9.69 -5.18 -12.42
C GLN A 99 8.21 -5.27 -12.84
N GLN A 100 7.44 -6.15 -12.20
CA GLN A 100 6.00 -6.23 -12.42
C GLN A 100 5.28 -4.98 -11.88
N LEU A 101 5.66 -4.48 -10.70
CA LEU A 101 5.14 -3.23 -10.15
C LEU A 101 5.46 -2.04 -11.06
N LEU A 102 6.67 -1.99 -11.64
CA LEU A 102 7.07 -0.94 -12.58
C LEU A 102 6.42 -1.06 -13.97
N SER A 103 5.81 -2.21 -14.29
CA SER A 103 5.06 -2.42 -15.53
C SER A 103 3.57 -2.08 -15.42
N LEU A 104 3.08 -1.72 -14.23
CA LEU A 104 1.70 -1.28 -14.03
C LEU A 104 1.45 0.04 -14.77
N GLU A 105 0.22 0.24 -15.27
CA GLU A 105 -0.17 1.42 -16.01
C GLU A 105 -1.50 1.99 -15.51
N GLY A 106 -1.66 3.31 -15.58
CA GLY A 106 -2.91 3.99 -15.23
C GLY A 106 -3.35 3.67 -13.79
N ASP A 107 -4.59 3.25 -13.64
CA ASP A 107 -5.19 2.90 -12.34
C ASP A 107 -4.97 1.44 -11.92
N GLN A 108 -4.03 0.75 -12.56
CA GLN A 108 -3.63 -0.57 -12.13
C GLN A 108 -2.82 -0.49 -10.83
N GLY A 109 -3.36 -1.07 -9.76
CA GLY A 109 -2.67 -1.23 -8.48
C GLY A 109 -2.02 -2.61 -8.34
N GLY A 110 -1.29 -2.80 -7.24
CA GLY A 110 -0.61 -4.07 -6.93
C GLY A 110 -1.54 -5.28 -6.83
N LYS A 111 -2.84 -5.09 -6.57
CA LYS A 111 -3.83 -6.18 -6.50
C LYS A 111 -3.84 -7.06 -7.77
N ARG A 112 -3.58 -6.47 -8.94
CA ARG A 112 -3.48 -7.23 -10.20
C ARG A 112 -2.37 -8.27 -10.14
N ILE A 113 -1.24 -7.94 -9.54
CA ILE A 113 -0.08 -8.85 -9.40
C ILE A 113 -0.41 -9.95 -8.39
N LEU A 114 -1.03 -9.61 -7.26
CA LEU A 114 -1.48 -10.57 -6.25
C LEU A 114 -2.41 -11.62 -6.85
N LEU A 115 -3.40 -11.18 -7.63
CA LEU A 115 -4.38 -12.06 -8.27
C LEU A 115 -3.81 -12.92 -9.39
N ALA A 116 -2.67 -12.55 -9.98
CA ALA A 116 -2.00 -13.34 -11.01
C ALA A 116 -1.26 -14.56 -10.44
N SER A 117 -0.87 -14.53 -9.15
CA SER A 117 -0.14 -15.62 -8.48
C SER A 117 -0.62 -15.81 -7.03
N PRO A 118 -1.88 -16.18 -6.82
CA PRO A 118 -2.50 -16.23 -5.49
C PRO A 118 -1.81 -17.24 -4.55
N GLU A 119 -1.18 -18.27 -5.09
CA GLU A 119 -0.41 -19.26 -4.33
C GLU A 119 0.86 -18.67 -3.68
N GLN A 120 1.35 -17.53 -4.17
CA GLN A 120 2.49 -16.79 -3.63
C GLN A 120 2.09 -15.72 -2.61
N VAL A 121 0.80 -15.60 -2.30
CA VAL A 121 0.28 -14.54 -1.45
C VAL A 121 0.02 -15.06 -0.03
N PHE A 122 0.59 -14.38 0.96
CA PHE A 122 0.17 -14.47 2.35
C PHE A 122 -1.05 -13.57 2.55
N VAL A 123 -2.16 -14.13 2.97
CA VAL A 123 -3.41 -13.39 3.23
C VAL A 123 -3.59 -13.27 4.75
N PHE A 124 -3.60 -12.03 5.25
CA PHE A 124 -3.92 -11.74 6.64
C PHE A 124 -5.39 -11.30 6.72
N ASP A 125 -6.26 -12.19 7.20
CA ASP A 125 -7.68 -11.88 7.35
C ASP A 125 -7.91 -11.09 8.65
N CYS A 126 -8.15 -9.78 8.51
CA CYS A 126 -8.42 -8.87 9.60
C CYS A 126 -9.89 -8.94 9.99
N ALA A 127 -10.16 -9.18 11.27
CA ALA A 127 -11.53 -9.28 11.79
C ALA A 127 -12.26 -7.93 11.80
N GLU A 128 -11.52 -6.82 11.83
CA GLU A 128 -12.06 -5.46 11.94
C GLU A 128 -12.42 -4.92 10.55
N GLU A 129 -13.71 -4.91 10.22
CA GLU A 129 -14.21 -4.37 8.94
C GLU A 129 -13.80 -2.91 8.71
N LYS A 130 -13.85 -2.10 9.77
CA LYS A 130 -13.52 -0.66 9.69
C LYS A 130 -12.09 -0.38 9.23
N ALA A 131 -11.16 -1.33 9.39
CA ALA A 131 -9.78 -1.19 8.91
C ALA A 131 -9.69 -0.97 7.39
N PHE A 132 -10.76 -1.31 6.65
CA PHE A 132 -10.84 -1.23 5.18
C PHE A 132 -11.79 -0.12 4.70
N TYR A 133 -12.26 0.75 5.59
CA TYR A 133 -13.11 1.87 5.19
C TYR A 133 -12.27 3.00 4.63
N ASP A 134 -12.51 3.30 3.35
CA ASP A 134 -11.88 4.41 2.66
C ASP A 134 -12.66 5.70 2.96
N ILE A 135 -11.95 6.78 3.27
CA ILE A 135 -12.54 8.13 3.42
C ILE A 135 -12.26 8.93 2.15
N ASP A 136 -13.19 8.89 1.22
CA ASP A 136 -13.10 9.58 -0.07
C ASP A 136 -13.68 11.00 -0.02
N GLU A 137 -14.71 11.23 0.79
CA GLU A 137 -15.43 12.50 0.85
C GLU A 137 -15.61 12.99 2.30
N LYS A 138 -15.81 14.32 2.44
CA LYS A 138 -16.05 14.93 3.76
C LYS A 138 -17.27 14.36 4.50
N LYS A 139 -18.25 13.81 3.80
CA LYS A 139 -19.42 13.17 4.42
C LYS A 139 -19.02 11.90 5.18
N ASP A 140 -18.01 11.15 4.68
CA ASP A 140 -17.54 9.89 5.26
C ASP A 140 -16.96 10.12 6.66
N LEU A 141 -16.41 11.33 6.92
CA LEU A 141 -15.93 11.75 8.24
C LEU A 141 -17.04 11.94 9.28
N ARG A 142 -18.33 11.99 8.88
CA ARG A 142 -19.44 12.20 9.79
C ARG A 142 -20.05 10.91 10.33
N GLU A 143 -19.64 9.78 9.77
CA GLU A 143 -20.10 8.45 10.21
C GLU A 143 -19.26 7.90 11.38
N PHE A 144 -18.29 8.68 11.81
CA PHE A 144 -17.33 8.39 12.88
C PHE A 144 -17.30 9.51 13.92
#